data_3d61dcb047f5bdfe96099dc9dd0a7230
#
_entry.id   3d61dcb047f5bdfe96099dc9dd0a7230
#
_cell.length_a   1.000
_cell.length_b   1.000
_cell.length_c   1.000
_cell.angle_alpha   90.00
_cell.angle_beta   90.00
_cell.angle_gamma   90.00
#
_symmetry.space_group_name_H-M   'P 1'
#
loop_
_entity.id
_entity.type
_entity.pdbx_description
1 polymer ?
#
loop_
_entity_poly.entity_id
_entity_poly.type
_entity_poly.pdbx_seq_one_letter_code
_entity_poly.pdbx_strand_id
1 'polypeptide(L)'
;MNDQEGAARGGGISTRTMEVVVALVLLAVSALVVSDSYRLGARWGDDGPQSGYFPFYIGLLLGLASVATLVGVVLREWRKSASATAPRQFVSWGQLKLVLSVLMPALVYVLGVQLIGMYVASAIYITLFMRWLGRYSWLKSVAIAVAVSATIFVLFEVWFKVPLYKGIYDTLGFLGY
;
A
#
# COMPACT_ATOMS: atom_id res chain seq x y z
N MET A 1 -32.45 -30.03 12.76
CA MET A 1 -31.41 -30.02 11.70
C MET A 1 -31.71 -28.87 10.74
N ASN A 2 -31.84 -27.64 11.27
CA ASN A 2 -32.24 -26.41 10.52
C ASN A 2 -31.59 -25.11 11.04
N ASP A 3 -30.46 -25.20 11.77
CA ASP A 3 -29.85 -24.01 12.40
C ASP A 3 -28.65 -23.44 11.59
N GLN A 4 -28.39 -23.94 10.38
CA GLN A 4 -27.27 -23.48 9.53
C GLN A 4 -27.69 -22.49 8.44
N GLU A 5 -28.97 -22.27 8.18
CA GLU A 5 -29.42 -21.35 7.11
C GLU A 5 -29.60 -19.89 7.55
N GLY A 6 -29.52 -19.59 8.82
CA GLY A 6 -29.71 -18.24 9.36
C GLY A 6 -28.51 -17.32 9.32
N ALA A 7 -27.28 -17.84 9.11
CA ALA A 7 -26.04 -17.07 9.22
C ALA A 7 -25.59 -16.35 7.93
N ALA A 8 -26.29 -16.51 6.82
CA ALA A 8 -25.85 -16.03 5.50
C ALA A 8 -26.40 -14.64 5.09
N ARG A 9 -27.13 -13.94 5.97
CA ARG A 9 -27.68 -12.59 5.67
C ARG A 9 -26.93 -11.45 6.36
N GLY A 10 -25.65 -11.61 6.63
CA GLY A 10 -24.80 -10.52 7.07
C GLY A 10 -24.42 -9.63 5.89
N GLY A 11 -24.83 -8.35 5.92
CA GLY A 11 -24.58 -7.36 4.88
C GLY A 11 -23.08 -7.26 4.53
N GLY A 12 -22.73 -7.75 3.37
CA GLY A 12 -21.39 -7.66 2.78
C GLY A 12 -21.43 -6.75 1.54
N ILE A 13 -20.32 -6.10 1.25
CA ILE A 13 -20.15 -5.29 0.04
C ILE A 13 -20.14 -6.23 -1.17
N SER A 14 -20.87 -5.89 -2.23
CA SER A 14 -20.92 -6.72 -3.45
C SER A 14 -19.54 -6.76 -4.11
N THR A 15 -19.15 -7.90 -4.66
CA THR A 15 -17.89 -8.07 -5.42
C THR A 15 -17.73 -6.99 -6.48
N ARG A 16 -18.81 -6.65 -7.17
CA ARG A 16 -18.84 -5.64 -8.21
C ARG A 16 -18.51 -4.24 -7.68
N THR A 17 -19.16 -3.83 -6.58
CA THR A 17 -18.90 -2.51 -6.00
C THR A 17 -17.43 -2.40 -5.60
N MET A 18 -16.86 -3.49 -5.05
CA MET A 18 -15.45 -3.52 -4.65
C MET A 18 -14.52 -3.49 -5.87
N GLU A 19 -14.81 -4.26 -6.93
CA GLU A 19 -14.03 -4.21 -8.19
C GLU A 19 -13.99 -2.79 -8.76
N VAL A 20 -15.13 -2.08 -8.78
CA VAL A 20 -15.21 -0.70 -9.28
C VAL A 20 -14.44 0.26 -8.36
N VAL A 21 -14.65 0.17 -7.05
CA VAL A 21 -13.97 1.05 -6.08
C VAL A 21 -12.45 0.87 -6.16
N VAL A 22 -11.97 -0.38 -6.13
CA VAL A 22 -10.54 -0.67 -6.24
C VAL A 22 -9.97 -0.19 -7.57
N ALA A 23 -10.66 -0.43 -8.69
CA ALA A 23 -10.21 0.02 -10.01
C ALA A 23 -10.16 1.55 -10.10
N LEU A 24 -11.12 2.28 -9.51
CA LEU A 24 -11.10 3.75 -9.45
C LEU A 24 -9.96 4.28 -8.59
N VAL A 25 -9.71 3.67 -7.43
CA VAL A 25 -8.59 4.04 -6.55
C VAL A 25 -7.26 3.81 -7.26
N LEU A 26 -7.06 2.64 -7.90
CA LEU A 26 -5.85 2.34 -8.66
C LEU A 26 -5.68 3.27 -9.86
N LEU A 27 -6.76 3.65 -10.53
CA LEU A 27 -6.73 4.62 -11.62
C LEU A 27 -6.30 6.01 -11.13
N ALA A 28 -6.81 6.45 -9.98
CA ALA A 28 -6.40 7.71 -9.36
C ALA A 28 -4.92 7.69 -8.97
N VAL A 29 -4.45 6.61 -8.33
CA VAL A 29 -3.03 6.42 -8.01
C VAL A 29 -2.18 6.43 -9.28
N SER A 30 -2.61 5.71 -10.33
CA SER A 30 -1.94 5.71 -11.63
C SER A 30 -1.78 7.13 -12.21
N ALA A 31 -2.86 7.90 -12.19
CA ALA A 31 -2.85 9.28 -12.70
C ALA A 31 -1.87 10.18 -11.92
N LEU A 32 -1.81 10.04 -10.60
CA LEU A 32 -0.84 10.75 -9.76
C LEU A 32 0.59 10.33 -10.10
N VAL A 33 0.87 9.02 -10.15
CA VAL A 33 2.20 8.50 -10.48
C VAL A 33 2.65 8.96 -11.87
N VAL A 34 1.80 8.86 -12.88
CA VAL A 34 2.12 9.31 -14.25
C VAL A 34 2.39 10.82 -14.30
N SER A 35 1.56 11.62 -13.62
CA SER A 35 1.71 13.07 -13.56
C SER A 35 3.03 13.49 -12.89
N ASP A 36 3.34 12.92 -11.75
CA ASP A 36 4.59 13.19 -11.01
C ASP A 36 5.81 12.70 -11.79
N SER A 37 5.75 11.50 -12.35
CA SER A 37 6.83 10.94 -13.15
C SER A 37 7.14 11.77 -14.40
N TYR A 38 6.10 12.31 -15.04
CA TYR A 38 6.26 13.21 -16.17
C TYR A 38 7.02 14.50 -15.78
N ARG A 39 6.74 15.04 -14.58
CA ARG A 39 7.46 16.22 -14.04
C ARG A 39 8.92 15.92 -13.70
N LEU A 40 9.20 14.71 -13.20
CA LEU A 40 10.56 14.25 -12.87
C LEU A 40 11.39 13.87 -14.09
N GLY A 41 10.78 13.88 -15.28
CA GLY A 41 11.38 13.45 -16.54
C GLY A 41 11.14 11.98 -16.84
N ALA A 42 10.26 11.73 -17.84
CA ALA A 42 9.89 10.39 -18.27
C ALA A 42 10.59 9.96 -19.54
N ARG A 43 11.75 10.58 -19.85
CA ARG A 43 12.48 10.36 -21.10
C ARG A 43 13.82 9.68 -20.85
N TRP A 44 14.38 9.13 -21.91
CA TRP A 44 15.76 8.69 -21.93
C TRP A 44 16.65 9.90 -22.27
N GLY A 45 17.54 10.29 -21.37
CA GLY A 45 18.52 11.35 -21.57
C GLY A 45 19.86 10.82 -22.04
N ASP A 46 20.83 11.72 -22.22
CA ASP A 46 22.20 11.38 -22.68
C ASP A 46 22.92 10.46 -21.67
N ASP A 47 22.62 10.63 -20.38
CA ASP A 47 23.19 9.84 -19.28
C ASP A 47 22.34 8.61 -18.89
N GLY A 48 21.28 8.27 -19.67
CA GLY A 48 20.40 7.14 -19.40
C GLY A 48 18.95 7.52 -19.00
N PRO A 49 18.19 6.60 -18.41
CA PRO A 49 16.81 6.85 -18.05
C PRO A 49 16.73 7.90 -16.92
N GLN A 50 15.91 8.93 -17.11
CA GLN A 50 15.60 9.91 -16.08
C GLN A 50 14.85 9.29 -14.92
N SER A 51 14.83 9.95 -13.76
CA SER A 51 14.25 9.41 -12.52
C SER A 51 12.76 9.04 -12.61
N GLY A 52 12.00 9.72 -13.45
CA GLY A 52 10.58 9.44 -13.70
C GLY A 52 10.32 8.37 -14.77
N TYR A 53 11.35 7.86 -15.48
CA TYR A 53 11.17 6.94 -16.60
C TYR A 53 10.44 5.64 -16.19
N PHE A 54 10.97 4.89 -15.26
CA PHE A 54 10.36 3.64 -14.80
C PHE A 54 9.00 3.85 -14.12
N PRO A 55 8.83 4.77 -13.17
CA PRO A 55 7.53 5.00 -12.55
C PRO A 55 6.45 5.42 -13.56
N PHE A 56 6.82 6.18 -14.61
CA PHE A 56 5.90 6.58 -15.67
C PHE A 56 5.28 5.37 -16.37
N TYR A 57 6.09 4.44 -16.85
CA TYR A 57 5.59 3.25 -17.55
C TYR A 57 4.83 2.30 -16.64
N ILE A 58 5.28 2.14 -15.39
CA ILE A 58 4.55 1.34 -14.39
C ILE A 58 3.19 1.98 -14.09
N GLY A 59 3.15 3.30 -13.91
CA GLY A 59 1.91 4.03 -13.74
C GLY A 59 0.98 3.87 -14.95
N LEU A 60 1.49 3.99 -16.16
CA LEU A 60 0.70 3.81 -17.37
C LEU A 60 0.09 2.41 -17.48
N LEU A 61 0.86 1.35 -17.20
CA LEU A 61 0.39 -0.03 -17.19
C LEU A 61 -0.69 -0.24 -16.11
N LEU A 62 -0.49 0.34 -14.93
CA LEU A 62 -1.48 0.30 -13.85
C LEU A 62 -2.80 0.97 -14.27
N GLY A 63 -2.71 2.13 -14.93
CA GLY A 63 -3.87 2.84 -15.47
C GLY A 63 -4.62 2.03 -16.52
N LEU A 64 -3.91 1.47 -17.47
CA LEU A 64 -4.50 0.61 -18.51
C LEU A 64 -5.20 -0.62 -17.90
N ALA A 65 -4.56 -1.30 -16.93
CA ALA A 65 -5.16 -2.43 -16.23
C ALA A 65 -6.43 -2.03 -15.46
N SER A 66 -6.40 -0.86 -14.81
CA SER A 66 -7.55 -0.32 -14.07
C SER A 66 -8.72 0.01 -15.01
N VAL A 67 -8.45 0.65 -16.14
CA VAL A 67 -9.46 0.91 -17.18
C VAL A 67 -10.01 -0.39 -17.75
N ALA A 68 -9.15 -1.37 -18.07
CA ALA A 68 -9.59 -2.67 -18.56
C ALA A 68 -10.51 -3.38 -17.56
N THR A 69 -10.22 -3.28 -16.26
CA THR A 69 -11.08 -3.81 -15.18
C THR A 69 -12.45 -3.12 -15.18
N LEU A 70 -12.50 -1.79 -15.24
CA LEU A 70 -13.75 -1.03 -15.30
C LEU A 70 -14.59 -1.38 -16.52
N VAL A 71 -13.96 -1.43 -17.70
CA VAL A 71 -14.62 -1.84 -18.95
C VAL A 71 -15.14 -3.27 -18.82
N GLY A 72 -14.34 -4.18 -18.26
CA GLY A 72 -14.73 -5.56 -18.02
C GLY A 72 -15.97 -5.69 -17.12
N VAL A 73 -16.08 -4.87 -16.07
CA VAL A 73 -17.26 -4.83 -15.20
C VAL A 73 -18.49 -4.37 -15.98
N VAL A 74 -18.37 -3.31 -16.78
CA VAL A 74 -19.48 -2.78 -17.61
C VAL A 74 -19.92 -3.79 -18.66
N LEU A 75 -18.98 -4.39 -19.40
CA LEU A 75 -19.29 -5.38 -20.44
C LEU A 75 -19.95 -6.65 -19.88
N ARG A 76 -19.53 -7.10 -18.69
CA ARG A 76 -20.16 -8.24 -18.00
C ARG A 76 -21.63 -7.97 -17.67
N GLU A 77 -21.98 -6.72 -17.42
CA GLU A 77 -23.36 -6.35 -17.12
C GLU A 77 -24.26 -6.39 -18.34
N TRP A 78 -23.78 -5.87 -19.46
CA TRP A 78 -24.50 -5.96 -20.74
C TRP A 78 -24.73 -7.40 -21.20
N ARG A 79 -23.79 -8.32 -20.84
CA ARG A 79 -23.93 -9.75 -21.10
C ARG A 79 -24.81 -10.49 -20.08
N LYS A 80 -24.93 -10.01 -18.84
CA LYS A 80 -25.71 -10.65 -17.77
C LYS A 80 -27.21 -10.43 -17.84
N SER A 81 -27.72 -9.71 -18.85
CA SER A 81 -29.18 -9.58 -19.07
C SER A 81 -29.88 -10.92 -19.33
N ALA A 82 -29.13 -12.03 -19.41
CA ALA A 82 -29.68 -13.37 -19.74
C ALA A 82 -29.54 -14.42 -18.64
N SER A 83 -28.86 -14.16 -17.50
CA SER A 83 -28.73 -15.16 -16.42
C SER A 83 -28.52 -14.50 -15.07
N ALA A 84 -29.58 -14.50 -14.26
CA ALA A 84 -29.57 -14.02 -12.88
C ALA A 84 -28.69 -14.93 -11.99
N THR A 85 -27.40 -14.64 -11.91
CA THR A 85 -26.53 -15.24 -10.91
C THR A 85 -26.48 -14.30 -9.70
N ALA A 86 -26.85 -14.80 -8.53
CA ALA A 86 -26.89 -14.06 -7.26
C ALA A 86 -25.58 -13.27 -7.02
N PRO A 87 -25.64 -12.06 -6.46
CA PRO A 87 -24.45 -11.24 -6.19
C PRO A 87 -23.56 -12.00 -5.18
N ARG A 88 -22.37 -12.40 -5.63
CA ARG A 88 -21.36 -12.97 -4.75
C ARG A 88 -20.90 -11.89 -3.77
N GLN A 89 -20.97 -12.16 -2.49
CA GLN A 89 -20.36 -11.31 -1.47
C GLN A 89 -18.84 -11.41 -1.59
N PHE A 90 -18.19 -10.25 -1.77
CA PHE A 90 -16.72 -10.19 -1.94
C PHE A 90 -15.98 -10.28 -0.61
N VAL A 91 -16.46 -9.60 0.40
CA VAL A 91 -15.78 -9.50 1.70
C VAL A 91 -16.82 -9.61 2.83
N SER A 92 -16.61 -10.53 3.73
CA SER A 92 -17.35 -10.56 5.00
C SER A 92 -16.78 -9.49 5.95
N TRP A 93 -17.58 -9.03 6.91
CA TRP A 93 -17.12 -8.09 7.94
C TRP A 93 -15.87 -8.56 8.70
N GLY A 94 -15.70 -9.87 8.87
CA GLY A 94 -14.51 -10.45 9.48
C GLY A 94 -13.24 -10.24 8.63
N GLN A 95 -13.35 -10.44 7.32
CA GLN A 95 -12.24 -10.21 6.38
C GLN A 95 -11.89 -8.71 6.27
N LEU A 96 -12.89 -7.82 6.30
CA LEU A 96 -12.66 -6.37 6.31
C LEU A 96 -11.86 -5.94 7.54
N LYS A 97 -12.16 -6.48 8.72
CA LYS A 97 -11.39 -6.21 9.94
C LYS A 97 -9.93 -6.64 9.81
N LEU A 98 -9.66 -7.78 9.17
CA LEU A 98 -8.29 -8.24 8.90
C LEU A 98 -7.54 -7.29 7.96
N VAL A 99 -8.18 -6.85 6.88
CA VAL A 99 -7.58 -5.87 5.96
C VAL A 99 -7.30 -4.55 6.68
N LEU A 100 -8.25 -4.04 7.46
CA LEU A 100 -8.09 -2.80 8.21
C LEU A 100 -7.01 -2.92 9.29
N SER A 101 -6.83 -4.09 9.90
CA SER A 101 -5.78 -4.31 10.90
C SER A 101 -4.36 -4.19 10.35
N VAL A 102 -4.18 -4.37 9.04
CA VAL A 102 -2.91 -4.16 8.34
C VAL A 102 -2.84 -2.77 7.72
N LEU A 103 -3.92 -2.31 7.11
CA LEU A 103 -3.96 -1.02 6.40
C LEU A 103 -3.82 0.17 7.36
N MET A 104 -4.51 0.16 8.50
CA MET A 104 -4.47 1.28 9.45
C MET A 104 -3.06 1.52 10.02
N PRO A 105 -2.33 0.51 10.52
CA PRO A 105 -0.95 0.69 10.93
C PRO A 105 -0.04 1.17 9.79
N ALA A 106 -0.26 0.72 8.55
CA ALA A 106 0.51 1.18 7.39
C ALA A 106 0.28 2.67 7.10
N LEU A 107 -0.96 3.17 7.18
CA LEU A 107 -1.26 4.59 7.04
C LEU A 107 -0.61 5.43 8.15
N VAL A 108 -0.70 4.96 9.40
CA VAL A 108 -0.04 5.60 10.55
C VAL A 108 1.48 5.63 10.35
N TYR A 109 2.07 4.56 9.80
CA TYR A 109 3.48 4.51 9.45
C TYR A 109 3.86 5.60 8.44
N VAL A 110 3.11 5.76 7.36
CA VAL A 110 3.38 6.80 6.34
C VAL A 110 3.33 8.19 6.95
N LEU A 111 2.36 8.48 7.81
CA LEU A 111 2.30 9.73 8.56
C LEU A 111 3.49 9.86 9.54
N GLY A 112 3.86 8.78 10.20
CA GLY A 112 5.02 8.73 11.08
C GLY A 112 6.32 9.06 10.35
N VAL A 113 6.52 8.53 9.15
CA VAL A 113 7.69 8.87 8.31
C VAL A 113 7.77 10.36 8.03
N GLN A 114 6.66 11.01 7.75
CA GLN A 114 6.61 12.46 7.52
C GLN A 114 7.04 13.26 8.76
N LEU A 115 6.62 12.83 9.95
CA LEU A 115 6.85 13.57 11.20
C LEU A 115 8.24 13.29 11.79
N ILE A 116 8.56 12.03 12.03
CA ILE A 116 9.72 11.59 12.80
C ILE A 116 10.83 10.93 11.95
N GLY A 117 10.64 10.93 10.64
CA GLY A 117 11.62 10.37 9.71
C GLY A 117 11.51 8.85 9.53
N MET A 118 12.19 8.37 8.48
CA MET A 118 12.06 7.00 8.00
C MET A 118 12.60 5.97 8.99
N TYR A 119 13.75 6.24 9.62
CA TYR A 119 14.43 5.28 10.51
C TYR A 119 13.62 5.00 11.78
N VAL A 120 13.21 6.08 12.46
CA VAL A 120 12.47 5.97 13.73
C VAL A 120 11.05 5.45 13.49
N ALA A 121 10.36 5.95 12.47
CA ALA A 121 9.04 5.45 12.10
C ALA A 121 9.07 3.95 11.76
N SER A 122 10.09 3.49 11.01
CA SER A 122 10.26 2.08 10.67
C SER A 122 10.53 1.22 11.91
N ALA A 123 11.40 1.66 12.82
CA ALA A 123 11.67 0.94 14.06
C ALA A 123 10.40 0.77 14.92
N ILE A 124 9.62 1.83 15.06
CA ILE A 124 8.34 1.79 15.79
C ILE A 124 7.34 0.88 15.08
N TYR A 125 7.18 1.03 13.77
CA TYR A 125 6.25 0.23 12.98
C TYR A 125 6.57 -1.26 13.05
N ILE A 126 7.83 -1.66 12.82
CA ILE A 126 8.27 -3.06 12.90
C ILE A 126 8.03 -3.63 14.30
N THR A 127 8.39 -2.87 15.35
CA THR A 127 8.18 -3.31 16.73
C THR A 127 6.71 -3.57 17.04
N LEU A 128 5.83 -2.61 16.72
CA LEU A 128 4.41 -2.71 16.99
C LEU A 128 3.74 -3.79 16.15
N PHE A 129 4.10 -3.89 14.87
CA PHE A 129 3.55 -4.89 13.96
C PHE A 129 3.93 -6.31 14.35
N MET A 130 5.21 -6.54 14.70
CA MET A 130 5.68 -7.82 15.22
C MET A 130 5.01 -8.20 16.55
N ARG A 131 4.83 -7.21 17.44
CA ARG A 131 4.20 -7.45 18.74
C ARG A 131 2.71 -7.74 18.62
N TRP A 132 2.00 -6.97 17.81
CA TRP A 132 0.55 -7.04 17.69
C TRP A 132 0.10 -8.18 16.77
N LEU A 133 0.57 -8.16 15.53
CA LEU A 133 0.16 -9.13 14.52
C LEU A 133 0.96 -10.44 14.61
N GLY A 134 2.27 -10.35 14.83
CA GLY A 134 3.18 -11.49 14.92
C GLY A 134 3.22 -12.18 16.29
N ARG A 135 2.64 -11.54 17.34
CA ARG A 135 2.66 -12.06 18.73
C ARG A 135 4.04 -12.39 19.27
N TYR A 136 5.09 -11.76 18.76
CA TYR A 136 6.46 -11.92 19.26
C TYR A 136 6.66 -11.21 20.60
N SER A 137 7.68 -11.61 21.37
CA SER A 137 8.03 -10.93 22.62
C SER A 137 8.57 -9.52 22.36
N TRP A 138 8.36 -8.58 23.28
CA TRP A 138 8.82 -7.20 23.15
C TRP A 138 10.32 -7.10 22.86
N LEU A 139 11.15 -7.88 23.59
CA LEU A 139 12.60 -7.86 23.40
C LEU A 139 13.01 -8.25 21.98
N LYS A 140 12.42 -9.32 21.43
CA LYS A 140 12.70 -9.75 20.04
C LYS A 140 12.23 -8.73 19.02
N SER A 141 11.06 -8.14 19.21
CA SER A 141 10.49 -7.15 18.30
C SER A 141 11.36 -5.88 18.24
N VAL A 142 11.79 -5.36 19.41
CA VAL A 142 12.65 -4.19 19.48
C VAL A 142 14.04 -4.50 18.92
N ALA A 143 14.64 -5.64 19.27
CA ALA A 143 15.96 -6.01 18.77
C ALA A 143 15.99 -6.11 17.24
N ILE A 144 15.00 -6.75 16.64
CA ILE A 144 14.89 -6.86 15.17
C ILE A 144 14.64 -5.50 14.54
N ALA A 145 13.74 -4.70 15.09
CA ALA A 145 13.43 -3.37 14.58
C ALA A 145 14.65 -2.45 14.58
N VAL A 146 15.40 -2.43 15.68
CA VAL A 146 16.64 -1.65 15.78
C VAL A 146 17.70 -2.19 14.83
N ALA A 147 17.88 -3.51 14.73
CA ALA A 147 18.83 -4.12 13.81
C ALA A 147 18.54 -3.76 12.34
N VAL A 148 17.28 -3.85 11.91
CA VAL A 148 16.85 -3.49 10.55
C VAL A 148 17.09 -2.00 10.30
N SER A 149 16.64 -1.11 11.20
CA SER A 149 16.80 0.33 11.03
C SER A 149 18.28 0.74 11.03
N ALA A 150 19.11 0.16 11.90
CA ALA A 150 20.54 0.40 11.93
C ALA A 150 21.23 -0.11 10.64
N THR A 151 20.83 -1.27 10.13
CA THR A 151 21.37 -1.80 8.87
C THR A 151 21.07 -0.87 7.71
N ILE A 152 19.82 -0.38 7.62
CA ILE A 152 19.43 0.57 6.56
C ILE A 152 20.19 1.88 6.72
N PHE A 153 20.35 2.39 7.94
CA PHE A 153 21.13 3.60 8.22
C PHE A 153 22.59 3.45 7.77
N VAL A 154 23.27 2.39 8.18
CA VAL A 154 24.67 2.14 7.79
C VAL A 154 24.79 1.99 6.28
N LEU A 155 23.88 1.27 5.65
CA LEU A 155 23.91 1.03 4.21
C LEU A 155 23.72 2.33 3.40
N PHE A 156 22.71 3.11 3.73
CA PHE A 156 22.36 4.30 2.94
C PHE A 156 23.15 5.54 3.34
N GLU A 157 23.25 5.84 4.64
CA GLU A 157 23.87 7.07 5.13
C GLU A 157 25.40 6.96 5.17
N VAL A 158 25.93 5.82 5.64
CA VAL A 158 27.38 5.67 5.80
C VAL A 158 28.04 5.14 4.52
N TRP A 159 27.50 4.09 3.92
CA TRP A 159 28.12 3.45 2.76
C TRP A 159 27.80 4.16 1.46
N PHE A 160 26.52 4.30 1.12
CA PHE A 160 26.12 4.95 -0.13
C PHE A 160 26.14 6.48 -0.05
N LYS A 161 26.22 7.07 1.14
CA LYS A 161 26.18 8.53 1.39
C LYS A 161 24.93 9.19 0.77
N VAL A 162 23.81 8.46 0.77
CA VAL A 162 22.52 8.93 0.31
C VAL A 162 21.64 9.17 1.53
N PRO A 163 21.40 10.44 1.91
CA PRO A 163 20.57 10.73 3.08
C PRO A 163 19.11 10.32 2.79
N LEU A 164 18.53 9.52 3.68
CA LEU A 164 17.10 9.22 3.63
C LEU A 164 16.31 10.30 4.38
N TYR A 165 15.01 10.36 4.13
CA TYR A 165 14.13 11.37 4.69
C TYR A 165 14.07 11.28 6.23
N LYS A 166 14.49 12.35 6.91
CA LYS A 166 14.63 12.42 8.37
C LYS A 166 13.39 12.95 9.09
N GLY A 167 12.35 13.33 8.35
CA GLY A 167 11.12 13.88 8.91
C GLY A 167 11.23 15.39 9.24
N ILE A 168 10.09 15.96 9.64
CA ILE A 168 10.00 17.38 10.00
C ILE A 168 10.78 17.68 11.28
N TYR A 169 10.80 16.73 12.21
CA TYR A 169 11.46 16.92 13.53
C TYR A 169 12.92 16.50 13.57
N ASP A 170 13.50 16.03 12.45
CA ASP A 170 14.90 15.58 12.34
C ASP A 170 15.44 14.87 13.60
N THR A 171 14.77 13.78 13.97
CA THR A 171 15.01 13.05 15.22
C THR A 171 16.44 12.47 15.34
N LEU A 172 17.20 12.39 14.24
CA LEU A 172 18.55 11.86 14.17
C LEU A 172 19.60 12.90 13.79
N GLY A 173 19.23 14.18 13.68
CA GLY A 173 20.16 15.27 13.35
C GLY A 173 21.34 15.41 14.32
N PHE A 174 21.18 14.93 15.56
CA PHE A 174 22.27 14.92 16.56
C PHE A 174 23.44 13.96 16.19
N LEU A 175 23.24 13.03 15.26
CA LEU A 175 24.31 12.13 14.78
C LEU A 175 25.20 12.77 13.71
N GLY A 176 24.91 13.99 13.26
CA GLY A 176 25.75 14.76 12.35
C GLY A 176 25.84 14.24 10.91
N TYR A 177 24.93 13.35 10.51
CA TYR A 177 24.83 12.82 9.16
C TYR A 177 23.67 13.43 8.40
#